data_f902be936846e22a38e9a00ef5728639
#
_entry.id   f902be936846e22a38e9a00ef5728639
#
_cell.length_a   1.000
_cell.length_b   1.000
_cell.length_c   1.000
_cell.angle_alpha   90.00
_cell.angle_beta   90.00
_cell.angle_gamma   90.00
#
_symmetry.space_group_name_H-M   'P 1'
#
loop_
_entity.id
_entity.type
_entity.pdbx_description
1 polymer ?
#
loop_
_entity_poly.entity_id
_entity_poly.type
_entity_poly.pdbx_seq_one_letter_code
_entity_poly.pdbx_strand_id
1 'polypeptide(L)'
;METVLKALRPTLRLAKLEGDAAFVFAPTEKIDASMLLDTIEGCYFAFRRRLQNIRQATTCMCNACVLIPNLNLKFFAHHGAFVRQRIAGREELAGTDVILVHRLMKNSVAEATRLQAYALFTASCVAAMRIDPSALEMREHQETYEHIGEVAMWIHDLEARWKHELEHRRVLIEVNDTETVLETMLPAPPPVVWEYMTDPAKRMQWQVGTDRVDQANPAGGRRGTGTTNHCVHGPGAIVEEILDWRPFEYFTIRATVPGLGPTTYTIFFTTEGAGTHLQFRLKKLKNREQRDLWTGGAREQWLGGLGRWFERLAELLTAEMAAREPEPPVPVSRHSAPSHGH
;
A
#
# COMPACT_ATOMS: atom_id res chain seq x y z
N MET A 1 -1.58 -16.67 -7.43
CA MET A 1 -2.43 -15.63 -8.01
C MET A 1 -3.35 -14.96 -6.98
N GLU A 2 -4.17 -15.69 -6.20
CA GLU A 2 -5.11 -15.10 -5.23
C GLU A 2 -4.47 -14.11 -4.24
N THR A 3 -3.30 -14.45 -3.66
CA THR A 3 -2.54 -13.55 -2.77
C THR A 3 -2.16 -12.24 -3.47
N VAL A 4 -1.73 -12.32 -4.73
CA VAL A 4 -1.36 -11.16 -5.54
C VAL A 4 -2.59 -10.28 -5.79
N LEU A 5 -3.71 -10.85 -6.24
CA LEU A 5 -4.93 -10.09 -6.49
C LEU A 5 -5.48 -9.44 -5.24
N LYS A 6 -5.47 -10.13 -4.10
CA LYS A 6 -5.89 -9.56 -2.81
C LYS A 6 -5.02 -8.36 -2.40
N ALA A 7 -3.71 -8.45 -2.62
CA ALA A 7 -2.78 -7.38 -2.26
C ALA A 7 -2.85 -6.16 -3.20
N LEU A 8 -3.20 -6.36 -4.48
CA LEU A 8 -3.37 -5.26 -5.44
C LEU A 8 -4.69 -4.51 -5.26
N ARG A 9 -5.72 -5.18 -4.73
CA ARG A 9 -7.05 -4.60 -4.48
C ARG A 9 -7.11 -3.90 -3.12
N PRO A 10 -7.93 -2.88 -2.99
CA PRO A 10 -8.75 -2.22 -4.01
C PRO A 10 -8.02 -1.08 -4.73
N THR A 11 -6.73 -0.89 -4.50
CA THR A 11 -5.94 0.20 -5.09
C THR A 11 -5.95 0.13 -6.62
N LEU A 12 -5.72 -1.09 -7.15
CA LEU A 12 -5.71 -1.36 -8.58
C LEU A 12 -6.88 -2.27 -8.98
N ARG A 13 -7.58 -1.92 -10.05
CA ARG A 13 -8.70 -2.70 -10.59
C ARG A 13 -8.17 -3.77 -11.54
N LEU A 14 -8.67 -4.99 -11.41
CA LEU A 14 -8.36 -6.06 -12.33
C LEU A 14 -9.09 -5.85 -13.67
N ALA A 15 -8.33 -5.71 -14.76
CA ALA A 15 -8.87 -5.75 -16.11
C ALA A 15 -9.06 -7.19 -16.57
N LYS A 16 -7.99 -8.00 -16.52
CA LYS A 16 -8.04 -9.42 -16.93
C LYS A 16 -6.88 -10.22 -16.34
N LEU A 17 -7.01 -11.54 -16.41
CA LEU A 17 -5.92 -12.49 -16.16
C LEU A 17 -5.41 -13.02 -17.51
N GLU A 18 -4.09 -13.10 -17.65
CA GLU A 18 -3.40 -13.57 -18.84
C GLU A 18 -2.37 -14.66 -18.43
N GLY A 19 -2.84 -15.90 -18.36
CA GLY A 19 -2.03 -16.99 -17.84
C GLY A 19 -1.69 -16.79 -16.36
N ASP A 20 -0.42 -16.61 -16.08
CA ASP A 20 0.13 -16.32 -14.75
C ASP A 20 0.28 -14.81 -14.45
N ALA A 21 -0.12 -13.94 -15.37
CA ALA A 21 -0.10 -12.51 -15.22
C ALA A 21 -1.48 -11.92 -14.88
N ALA A 22 -1.50 -10.85 -14.09
CA ALA A 22 -2.67 -10.02 -13.81
C ALA A 22 -2.48 -8.64 -14.46
N PHE A 23 -3.36 -8.27 -15.38
CA PHE A 23 -3.43 -6.93 -15.94
C PHE A 23 -4.38 -6.10 -15.09
N VAL A 24 -3.84 -5.07 -14.46
CA VAL A 24 -4.56 -4.18 -13.54
C VAL A 24 -4.39 -2.72 -13.94
N PHE A 25 -5.31 -1.86 -13.54
CA PHE A 25 -5.26 -0.42 -13.84
C PHE A 25 -5.86 0.41 -12.71
N ALA A 26 -5.50 1.69 -12.67
CA ALA A 26 -6.16 2.70 -11.84
C ALA A 26 -6.25 4.02 -12.63
N PRO A 27 -7.33 4.82 -12.43
CA PRO A 27 -7.35 6.21 -12.87
C PRO A 27 -6.27 7.02 -12.15
N THR A 28 -5.61 7.94 -12.88
CA THR A 28 -4.46 8.71 -12.35
C THR A 28 -4.83 9.57 -11.14
N GLU A 29 -6.05 10.10 -11.11
CA GLU A 29 -6.55 10.91 -10.00
C GLU A 29 -6.84 10.10 -8.71
N LYS A 30 -6.79 8.77 -8.78
CA LYS A 30 -7.07 7.87 -7.66
C LYS A 30 -5.84 7.21 -7.05
N ILE A 31 -4.66 7.48 -7.58
CA ILE A 31 -3.42 6.86 -7.10
C ILE A 31 -2.27 7.86 -7.20
N ASP A 32 -1.51 8.00 -6.13
CA ASP A 32 -0.25 8.75 -6.12
C ASP A 32 0.98 7.81 -6.10
N ALA A 33 2.18 8.39 -6.16
CA ALA A 33 3.44 7.66 -6.14
C ALA A 33 3.58 6.76 -4.92
N SER A 34 3.23 7.26 -3.73
CA SER A 34 3.34 6.49 -2.48
C SER A 34 2.42 5.28 -2.49
N MET A 35 1.15 5.48 -2.87
CA MET A 35 0.18 4.38 -2.96
C MET A 35 0.57 3.35 -4.02
N LEU A 36 1.11 3.78 -5.16
CA LEU A 36 1.57 2.86 -6.20
C LEU A 36 2.74 2.01 -5.71
N LEU A 37 3.76 2.64 -5.12
CA LEU A 37 4.95 1.97 -4.61
C LEU A 37 4.60 1.05 -3.43
N ASP A 38 3.80 1.53 -2.48
CA ASP A 38 3.35 0.75 -1.32
C ASP A 38 2.52 -0.45 -1.75
N THR A 39 1.67 -0.30 -2.79
CA THR A 39 0.87 -1.41 -3.33
C THR A 39 1.75 -2.45 -4.02
N ILE A 40 2.73 -2.05 -4.83
CA ILE A 40 3.66 -2.95 -5.51
C ILE A 40 4.53 -3.68 -4.49
N GLU A 41 5.20 -2.97 -3.58
CA GLU A 41 6.06 -3.56 -2.56
C GLU A 41 5.25 -4.45 -1.60
N GLY A 42 4.11 -3.98 -1.12
CA GLY A 42 3.22 -4.74 -0.24
C GLY A 42 2.72 -6.04 -0.89
N CYS A 43 2.38 -5.99 -2.18
CA CYS A 43 2.03 -7.18 -2.96
C CYS A 43 3.20 -8.17 -3.07
N TYR A 44 4.40 -7.68 -3.37
CA TYR A 44 5.59 -8.52 -3.42
C TYR A 44 5.91 -9.14 -2.06
N PHE A 45 5.82 -8.38 -0.97
CA PHE A 45 6.06 -8.88 0.38
C PHE A 45 5.03 -9.94 0.80
N ALA A 46 3.75 -9.73 0.50
CA ALA A 46 2.71 -10.72 0.73
C ALA A 46 2.96 -12.02 -0.07
N PHE A 47 3.40 -11.90 -1.31
CA PHE A 47 3.80 -13.02 -2.15
C PHE A 47 4.98 -13.78 -1.54
N ARG A 48 6.06 -13.11 -1.12
CA ARG A 48 7.24 -13.72 -0.48
C ARG A 48 6.86 -14.45 0.83
N ARG A 49 6.05 -13.83 1.68
CA ARG A 49 5.55 -14.48 2.91
C ARG A 49 4.73 -15.74 2.58
N ARG A 50 3.89 -15.68 1.53
CA ARG A 50 3.11 -16.83 1.10
C ARG A 50 4.00 -17.99 0.64
N LEU A 51 5.06 -17.71 -0.12
CA LEU A 51 6.03 -18.72 -0.55
C LEU A 51 6.75 -19.36 0.66
N GLN A 52 7.16 -18.56 1.64
CA GLN A 52 7.75 -19.06 2.89
C GLN A 52 6.79 -19.99 3.65
N ASN A 53 5.53 -19.60 3.78
CA ASN A 53 4.51 -20.41 4.46
C ASN A 53 4.26 -21.74 3.73
N ILE A 54 4.21 -21.72 2.40
CA ILE A 54 4.07 -22.94 1.58
C ILE A 54 5.28 -23.86 1.82
N ARG A 55 6.50 -23.31 1.77
CA ARG A 55 7.72 -24.08 2.03
C ARG A 55 7.72 -24.75 3.40
N GLN A 56 7.28 -24.06 4.43
CA GLN A 56 7.21 -24.59 5.81
C GLN A 56 6.11 -25.64 5.97
N ALA A 57 4.98 -25.50 5.28
CA ALA A 57 3.82 -26.37 5.41
C ALA A 57 3.85 -27.58 4.46
N THR A 58 4.74 -27.59 3.44
CA THR A 58 4.76 -28.62 2.41
C THR A 58 5.72 -29.75 2.77
N THR A 59 5.19 -30.96 2.88
CA THR A 59 5.96 -32.21 3.03
C THR A 59 6.18 -32.93 1.69
N CYS A 60 5.53 -32.49 0.62
CA CYS A 60 5.62 -33.07 -0.72
C CYS A 60 6.96 -32.74 -1.38
N MET A 61 7.63 -33.75 -1.89
CA MET A 61 8.95 -33.68 -2.55
C MET A 61 8.85 -33.74 -4.10
N CYS A 62 7.66 -33.61 -4.68
CA CYS A 62 7.52 -33.59 -6.15
C CYS A 62 8.16 -32.32 -6.75
N ASN A 63 8.61 -32.39 -8.01
CA ASN A 63 9.30 -31.29 -8.68
C ASN A 63 8.53 -29.97 -8.63
N ALA A 64 7.22 -29.99 -8.76
CA ALA A 64 6.40 -28.78 -8.69
C ALA A 64 6.48 -28.12 -7.32
N CYS A 65 6.34 -28.89 -6.22
CA CYS A 65 6.42 -28.37 -4.86
C CYS A 65 7.81 -27.84 -4.49
N VAL A 66 8.85 -28.50 -4.95
CA VAL A 66 10.26 -28.09 -4.73
C VAL A 66 10.58 -26.76 -5.46
N LEU A 67 9.95 -26.50 -6.61
CA LEU A 67 10.19 -25.28 -7.41
C LEU A 67 9.37 -24.08 -6.95
N ILE A 68 8.27 -24.27 -6.19
CA ILE A 68 7.42 -23.17 -5.71
C ILE A 68 8.21 -22.04 -5.01
N PRO A 69 9.18 -22.31 -4.11
CA PRO A 69 9.94 -21.26 -3.44
C PRO A 69 10.80 -20.39 -4.36
N ASN A 70 11.08 -20.86 -5.59
CA ASN A 70 11.89 -20.17 -6.58
C ASN A 70 11.06 -19.25 -7.48
N LEU A 71 9.74 -19.22 -7.31
CA LEU A 71 8.88 -18.31 -8.04
C LEU A 71 9.20 -16.86 -7.68
N ASN A 72 9.25 -16.02 -8.70
CA ASN A 72 9.45 -14.58 -8.56
C ASN A 72 8.30 -13.82 -9.17
N LEU A 73 8.11 -12.59 -8.71
CA LEU A 73 7.07 -11.69 -9.19
C LEU A 73 7.72 -10.44 -9.77
N LYS A 74 7.25 -10.05 -10.96
CA LYS A 74 7.68 -8.84 -11.68
C LYS A 74 6.48 -7.93 -11.88
N PHE A 75 6.71 -6.64 -11.86
CA PHE A 75 5.68 -5.62 -12.10
C PHE A 75 6.11 -4.72 -13.26
N PHE A 76 5.15 -4.29 -14.06
CA PHE A 76 5.34 -3.38 -15.17
C PHE A 76 4.34 -2.25 -15.03
N ALA A 77 4.81 -1.03 -14.75
CA ALA A 77 3.99 0.14 -14.53
C ALA A 77 4.18 1.16 -15.66
N HIS A 78 3.08 1.54 -16.28
CA HIS A 78 3.04 2.51 -17.35
C HIS A 78 1.89 3.49 -17.14
N HIS A 79 2.11 4.75 -17.44
CA HIS A 79 1.07 5.76 -17.49
C HIS A 79 0.79 6.12 -18.95
N GLY A 80 -0.46 5.98 -19.36
CA GLY A 80 -0.87 6.24 -20.73
C GLY A 80 -2.38 6.26 -20.90
N ALA A 81 -2.84 6.52 -22.11
CA ALA A 81 -4.25 6.58 -22.46
C ALA A 81 -4.77 5.20 -22.88
N PHE A 82 -6.00 4.90 -22.49
CA PHE A 82 -6.71 3.71 -22.97
C PHE A 82 -8.19 3.99 -23.16
N VAL A 83 -8.81 3.20 -24.01
CA VAL A 83 -10.26 3.20 -24.22
C VAL A 83 -10.84 1.95 -23.60
N ARG A 84 -11.94 2.13 -22.87
CA ARG A 84 -12.76 1.01 -22.39
C ARG A 84 -13.78 0.69 -23.46
N GLN A 85 -13.79 -0.53 -23.93
CA GLN A 85 -14.73 -1.02 -24.91
C GLN A 85 -15.35 -2.36 -24.48
N ARG A 86 -16.55 -2.62 -24.92
CA ARG A 86 -17.24 -3.87 -24.62
C ARG A 86 -17.21 -4.79 -25.83
N ILE A 87 -16.48 -5.90 -25.72
CA ILE A 87 -16.35 -6.90 -26.78
C ILE A 87 -16.96 -8.22 -26.28
N ALA A 88 -17.95 -8.75 -26.98
CA ALA A 88 -18.67 -9.98 -26.61
C ALA A 88 -19.14 -9.99 -25.13
N GLY A 89 -19.63 -8.85 -24.64
CA GLY A 89 -20.13 -8.70 -23.27
C GLY A 89 -19.07 -8.50 -22.19
N ARG A 90 -17.78 -8.54 -22.53
CA ARG A 90 -16.66 -8.31 -21.62
C ARG A 90 -16.07 -6.91 -21.81
N GLU A 91 -15.69 -6.27 -20.71
CA GLU A 91 -14.96 -5.01 -20.75
C GLU A 91 -13.49 -5.31 -21.08
N GLU A 92 -12.96 -4.62 -22.10
CA GLU A 92 -11.59 -4.72 -22.55
C GLU A 92 -10.97 -3.32 -22.61
N LEU A 93 -9.67 -3.24 -22.26
CA LEU A 93 -8.88 -2.01 -22.44
C LEU A 93 -8.15 -2.10 -23.77
N ALA A 94 -8.19 -1.02 -24.55
CA ALA A 94 -7.53 -0.92 -25.85
C ALA A 94 -6.79 0.40 -26.00
N GLY A 95 -5.71 0.39 -26.79
CA GLY A 95 -4.88 1.54 -27.10
C GLY A 95 -3.41 1.18 -27.28
N THR A 96 -2.63 2.11 -27.83
CA THR A 96 -1.17 1.92 -28.03
C THR A 96 -0.44 1.71 -26.72
N ASP A 97 -0.85 2.41 -25.65
CA ASP A 97 -0.26 2.28 -24.33
C ASP A 97 -0.58 0.92 -23.69
N VAL A 98 -1.76 0.35 -23.97
CA VAL A 98 -2.10 -1.02 -23.57
C VAL A 98 -1.18 -2.03 -24.27
N ILE A 99 -0.92 -1.83 -25.56
CA ILE A 99 0.02 -2.68 -26.32
C ILE A 99 1.43 -2.57 -25.72
N LEU A 100 1.88 -1.34 -25.38
CA LEU A 100 3.19 -1.15 -24.76
C LEU A 100 3.31 -1.93 -23.45
N VAL A 101 2.33 -1.86 -22.54
CA VAL A 101 2.37 -2.62 -21.26
C VAL A 101 2.58 -4.11 -21.50
N HIS A 102 1.91 -4.69 -22.48
CA HIS A 102 2.12 -6.11 -22.85
C HIS A 102 3.51 -6.37 -23.44
N ARG A 103 4.09 -5.40 -24.16
CA ARG A 103 5.46 -5.51 -24.68
C ARG A 103 6.52 -5.42 -23.57
N LEU A 104 6.28 -4.65 -22.50
CA LEU A 104 7.19 -4.52 -21.35
C LEU A 104 7.49 -5.88 -20.68
N MET A 105 6.62 -6.87 -20.79
CA MET A 105 6.89 -8.23 -20.30
C MET A 105 8.06 -8.92 -21.03
N LYS A 106 8.38 -8.49 -22.25
CA LYS A 106 9.52 -8.95 -23.03
C LYS A 106 10.64 -7.92 -22.93
N ASN A 107 11.44 -8.01 -21.87
CA ASN A 107 12.54 -7.10 -21.59
C ASN A 107 13.80 -7.88 -21.21
N SER A 108 14.96 -7.23 -21.27
CA SER A 108 16.27 -7.80 -20.99
C SER A 108 16.78 -7.52 -19.57
N VAL A 109 15.93 -7.01 -18.66
CA VAL A 109 16.34 -6.61 -17.30
C VAL A 109 17.01 -7.75 -16.54
N ALA A 110 16.45 -8.96 -16.59
CA ALA A 110 17.01 -10.11 -15.87
C ALA A 110 18.40 -10.50 -16.39
N GLU A 111 18.60 -10.44 -17.71
CA GLU A 111 19.87 -10.71 -18.38
C GLU A 111 20.91 -9.62 -18.08
N ALA A 112 20.50 -8.35 -18.14
CA ALA A 112 21.38 -7.20 -17.94
C ALA A 112 21.78 -7.00 -16.48
N THR A 113 20.88 -7.28 -15.52
CA THR A 113 21.07 -6.93 -14.10
C THR A 113 21.15 -8.13 -13.17
N ARG A 114 20.76 -9.32 -13.62
CA ARG A 114 20.58 -10.57 -12.84
C ARG A 114 19.45 -10.50 -11.80
N LEU A 115 18.67 -9.43 -11.78
CA LEU A 115 17.50 -9.30 -10.89
C LEU A 115 16.39 -10.24 -11.37
N GLN A 116 15.84 -11.03 -10.45
CA GLN A 116 14.73 -11.93 -10.73
C GLN A 116 13.38 -11.35 -10.30
N ALA A 117 13.39 -10.41 -9.35
CA ALA A 117 12.22 -9.73 -8.85
C ALA A 117 12.42 -8.21 -8.90
N TYR A 118 11.61 -7.54 -9.70
CA TYR A 118 11.69 -6.09 -9.90
C TYR A 118 10.36 -5.48 -10.31
N ALA A 119 10.24 -4.17 -10.12
CA ALA A 119 9.21 -3.37 -10.77
C ALA A 119 9.86 -2.45 -11.80
N LEU A 120 9.31 -2.42 -13.01
CA LEU A 120 9.78 -1.62 -14.13
C LEU A 120 8.78 -0.47 -14.36
N PHE A 121 9.26 0.77 -14.24
CA PHE A 121 8.46 1.97 -14.41
C PHE A 121 8.89 2.70 -15.69
N THR A 122 7.96 2.94 -16.61
CA THR A 122 8.26 3.75 -17.80
C THR A 122 8.48 5.22 -17.44
N ALA A 123 9.16 5.97 -18.30
CA ALA A 123 9.38 7.39 -18.14
C ALA A 123 8.07 8.17 -17.96
N SER A 124 7.01 7.81 -18.72
CA SER A 124 5.70 8.40 -18.57
C SER A 124 5.07 8.15 -17.20
N CYS A 125 5.26 6.93 -16.63
CA CYS A 125 4.78 6.61 -15.30
C CYS A 125 5.54 7.41 -14.22
N VAL A 126 6.86 7.45 -14.30
CA VAL A 126 7.72 8.22 -13.39
C VAL A 126 7.34 9.69 -13.38
N ALA A 127 7.16 10.29 -14.56
CA ALA A 127 6.78 11.69 -14.72
C ALA A 127 5.37 11.98 -14.17
N ALA A 128 4.38 11.17 -14.55
CA ALA A 128 2.99 11.35 -14.11
C ALA A 128 2.82 11.20 -12.60
N MET A 129 3.51 10.25 -11.99
CA MET A 129 3.50 10.00 -10.56
C MET A 129 4.46 10.90 -9.77
N ARG A 130 5.29 11.71 -10.45
CA ARG A 130 6.33 12.54 -9.82
C ARG A 130 7.28 11.72 -8.92
N ILE A 131 7.62 10.51 -9.37
CA ILE A 131 8.59 9.65 -8.69
C ILE A 131 9.97 10.26 -8.89
N ASP A 132 10.78 10.31 -7.81
CA ASP A 132 12.21 10.60 -7.91
C ASP A 132 13.01 9.28 -7.94
N PRO A 133 13.48 8.84 -9.11
CA PRO A 133 14.19 7.57 -9.23
C PRO A 133 15.50 7.55 -8.43
N SER A 134 16.18 8.70 -8.30
CA SER A 134 17.48 8.79 -7.58
C SER A 134 17.27 8.57 -6.09
N ALA A 135 16.26 9.20 -5.50
CA ALA A 135 15.94 9.05 -4.07
C ALA A 135 15.45 7.64 -3.72
N LEU A 136 14.97 6.88 -4.71
CA LEU A 136 14.52 5.50 -4.55
C LEU A 136 15.55 4.46 -5.05
N GLU A 137 16.77 4.91 -5.35
CA GLU A 137 17.87 4.05 -5.83
C GLU A 137 17.49 3.19 -7.05
N MET A 138 16.57 3.71 -7.88
CA MET A 138 16.18 3.04 -9.11
C MET A 138 17.28 3.12 -10.16
N ARG A 139 17.40 2.08 -10.98
CA ARG A 139 18.42 2.01 -12.05
C ARG A 139 17.77 2.31 -13.39
N GLU A 140 18.41 3.14 -14.20
CA GLU A 140 17.96 3.38 -15.57
C GLU A 140 18.08 2.11 -16.41
N HIS A 141 17.11 1.95 -17.31
CA HIS A 141 17.04 0.87 -18.28
C HIS A 141 16.34 1.33 -19.54
N GLN A 142 16.69 0.73 -20.66
CA GLN A 142 16.18 1.12 -21.96
C GLN A 142 15.94 -0.12 -22.83
N GLU A 143 14.80 -0.14 -23.49
CA GLU A 143 14.43 -1.22 -24.43
C GLU A 143 13.95 -0.63 -25.73
N THR A 144 14.17 -1.36 -26.81
CA THR A 144 13.61 -1.02 -28.13
C THR A 144 12.58 -2.06 -28.53
N TYR A 145 11.34 -1.62 -28.76
CA TYR A 145 10.26 -2.48 -29.19
C TYR A 145 9.89 -2.19 -30.64
N GLU A 146 9.65 -3.26 -31.40
CA GLU A 146 9.20 -3.16 -32.79
C GLU A 146 7.89 -2.35 -32.86
N HIS A 147 7.83 -1.40 -33.78
CA HIS A 147 6.71 -0.47 -34.03
C HIS A 147 6.41 0.54 -32.88
N ILE A 148 7.15 0.51 -31.79
CA ILE A 148 7.00 1.47 -30.67
C ILE A 148 8.24 2.35 -30.56
N GLY A 149 9.43 1.80 -30.86
CA GLY A 149 10.70 2.49 -30.71
C GLY A 149 11.31 2.29 -29.34
N GLU A 150 12.14 3.24 -28.96
CA GLU A 150 12.92 3.25 -27.73
C GLU A 150 12.05 3.71 -26.53
N VAL A 151 12.10 2.94 -25.46
CA VAL A 151 11.34 3.19 -24.21
C VAL A 151 12.32 3.28 -23.04
N ALA A 152 12.44 4.47 -22.48
CA ALA A 152 13.21 4.71 -21.25
C ALA A 152 12.40 4.28 -20.01
N MET A 153 13.07 3.64 -19.07
CA MET A 153 12.45 3.02 -17.89
C MET A 153 13.38 3.07 -16.70
N TRP A 154 12.83 2.80 -15.51
CA TRP A 154 13.57 2.64 -14.26
C TRP A 154 13.22 1.33 -13.59
N ILE A 155 14.24 0.64 -13.12
CA ILE A 155 14.14 -0.63 -12.41
C ILE A 155 14.16 -0.36 -10.91
N HIS A 156 13.11 -0.81 -10.21
CA HIS A 156 13.04 -0.84 -8.76
C HIS A 156 13.29 -2.27 -8.26
N ASP A 157 14.35 -2.46 -7.48
CA ASP A 157 14.80 -3.76 -6.99
C ASP A 157 13.94 -4.25 -5.81
N LEU A 158 12.96 -5.10 -6.09
CA LEU A 158 12.04 -5.62 -5.07
C LEU A 158 12.70 -6.63 -4.12
N GLU A 159 13.78 -7.29 -4.55
CA GLU A 159 14.50 -8.21 -3.69
C GLU A 159 15.33 -7.47 -2.64
N ALA A 160 15.99 -6.37 -3.03
CA ALA A 160 16.66 -5.48 -2.09
C ALA A 160 15.65 -4.87 -1.10
N ARG A 161 14.48 -4.46 -1.57
CA ARG A 161 13.40 -3.95 -0.71
C ARG A 161 12.90 -5.00 0.28
N TRP A 162 12.76 -6.26 -0.15
CA TRP A 162 12.39 -7.36 0.74
C TRP A 162 13.44 -7.65 1.80
N LYS A 163 14.73 -7.64 1.44
CA LYS A 163 15.83 -7.78 2.41
C LYS A 163 15.79 -6.67 3.45
N HIS A 164 15.68 -5.42 3.00
CA HIS A 164 15.53 -4.28 3.90
C HIS A 164 14.31 -4.43 4.83
N GLU A 165 13.16 -4.89 4.30
CA GLU A 165 11.95 -5.16 5.09
C GLU A 165 12.18 -6.21 6.19
N LEU A 166 12.98 -7.25 5.92
CA LEU A 166 13.31 -8.28 6.90
C LEU A 166 14.30 -7.80 7.98
N GLU A 167 15.24 -6.93 7.60
CA GLU A 167 16.30 -6.42 8.48
C GLU A 167 15.82 -5.22 9.31
N HIS A 168 14.78 -4.53 8.86
CA HIS A 168 14.26 -3.35 9.52
C HIS A 168 13.72 -3.67 10.91
N ARG A 169 14.32 -3.03 11.95
CA ARG A 169 13.83 -3.15 13.33
C ARG A 169 12.48 -2.46 13.46
N ARG A 170 11.45 -3.23 13.78
CA ARG A 170 10.10 -2.70 13.97
C ARG A 170 10.00 -1.80 15.19
N VAL A 171 9.33 -0.68 15.02
CA VAL A 171 9.00 0.26 16.09
C VAL A 171 7.49 0.29 16.20
N LEU A 172 6.93 -0.62 16.99
CA LEU A 172 5.49 -0.68 17.24
C LEU A 172 5.22 -0.83 18.75
N ILE A 173 4.01 -0.47 19.17
CA ILE A 173 3.61 -0.54 20.57
C ILE A 173 2.89 -1.86 20.81
N GLU A 174 3.57 -2.74 21.54
CA GLU A 174 3.03 -4.03 21.96
C GLU A 174 1.93 -3.86 23.02
N VAL A 175 1.06 -4.85 23.16
CA VAL A 175 -0.05 -4.85 24.13
C VAL A 175 0.44 -4.53 25.54
N ASN A 176 1.56 -5.14 25.95
CA ASN A 176 2.13 -4.95 27.29
C ASN A 176 2.74 -3.56 27.52
N ASP A 177 3.00 -2.79 26.45
CA ASP A 177 3.59 -1.43 26.52
C ASP A 177 2.55 -0.34 26.22
N THR A 178 1.28 -0.69 26.26
CA THR A 178 0.16 0.18 25.92
C THR A 178 -0.43 0.84 27.16
N GLU A 179 -0.63 2.16 27.13
CA GLU A 179 -1.34 2.96 28.14
C GLU A 179 -2.85 2.86 27.95
N THR A 180 -3.29 3.03 26.70
CA THR A 180 -4.71 2.95 26.33
C THR A 180 -4.86 2.50 24.88
N VAL A 181 -5.98 1.89 24.59
CA VAL A 181 -6.39 1.47 23.25
C VAL A 181 -7.70 2.17 22.90
N LEU A 182 -7.78 2.65 21.66
CA LEU A 182 -9.04 3.03 21.01
C LEU A 182 -9.23 2.15 19.79
N GLU A 183 -10.39 1.53 19.67
CA GLU A 183 -10.74 0.65 18.58
C GLU A 183 -11.98 1.16 17.86
N THR A 184 -12.03 0.99 16.55
CA THR A 184 -13.21 1.32 15.75
C THR A 184 -13.27 0.45 14.51
N MET A 185 -14.49 0.20 14.03
CA MET A 185 -14.74 -0.43 12.75
C MET A 185 -14.98 0.62 11.67
N LEU A 186 -14.24 0.54 10.58
CA LEU A 186 -14.37 1.44 9.43
C LEU A 186 -14.90 0.66 8.22
N PRO A 187 -15.85 1.25 7.46
CA PRO A 187 -16.59 0.54 6.39
C PRO A 187 -15.83 0.50 5.06
N ALA A 188 -14.51 0.37 5.10
CA ALA A 188 -13.66 0.29 3.91
C ALA A 188 -12.45 -0.62 4.19
N PRO A 189 -11.90 -1.30 3.17
CA PRO A 189 -10.73 -2.15 3.34
C PRO A 189 -9.46 -1.35 3.67
N PRO A 190 -8.44 -1.98 4.32
CA PRO A 190 -7.26 -1.30 4.81
C PRO A 190 -6.55 -0.36 3.83
N PRO A 191 -6.37 -0.66 2.53
CA PRO A 191 -5.73 0.29 1.63
C PRO A 191 -6.50 1.61 1.43
N VAL A 192 -7.83 1.56 1.49
CA VAL A 192 -8.66 2.78 1.39
C VAL A 192 -8.56 3.61 2.67
N VAL A 193 -8.69 2.95 3.83
CA VAL A 193 -8.53 3.62 5.13
C VAL A 193 -7.12 4.22 5.26
N TRP A 194 -6.10 3.47 4.86
CA TRP A 194 -4.71 3.90 4.84
C TRP A 194 -4.50 5.19 4.05
N GLU A 195 -5.06 5.27 2.86
CA GLU A 195 -4.98 6.46 2.02
C GLU A 195 -5.60 7.68 2.71
N TYR A 196 -6.79 7.54 3.30
CA TYR A 196 -7.44 8.62 4.06
C TYR A 196 -6.64 9.06 5.28
N MET A 197 -5.90 8.16 5.91
CA MET A 197 -5.12 8.47 7.11
C MET A 197 -3.73 9.00 6.82
N THR A 198 -3.18 8.77 5.63
CA THR A 198 -1.79 9.12 5.32
C THR A 198 -1.64 10.23 4.28
N ASP A 199 -2.64 10.45 3.43
CA ASP A 199 -2.64 11.55 2.48
C ASP A 199 -3.07 12.86 3.17
N PRO A 200 -2.27 13.95 3.10
CA PRO A 200 -2.58 15.21 3.77
C PRO A 200 -3.92 15.83 3.35
N ALA A 201 -4.25 15.78 2.06
CA ALA A 201 -5.50 16.37 1.57
C ALA A 201 -6.73 15.57 2.02
N LYS A 202 -6.61 14.25 2.13
CA LYS A 202 -7.66 13.39 2.66
C LYS A 202 -7.77 13.49 4.18
N ARG A 203 -6.66 13.62 4.91
CA ARG A 203 -6.66 13.84 6.36
C ARG A 203 -7.47 15.07 6.75
N MET A 204 -7.34 16.18 6.03
CA MET A 204 -8.09 17.42 6.30
C MET A 204 -9.60 17.27 6.16
N GLN A 205 -10.11 16.26 5.47
CA GLN A 205 -11.55 16.04 5.29
C GLN A 205 -12.24 15.48 6.55
N TRP A 206 -11.48 14.81 7.43
CA TRP A 206 -12.02 14.16 8.62
C TRP A 206 -11.39 14.64 9.94
N GLN A 207 -10.18 15.17 9.93
CA GLN A 207 -9.56 15.78 11.12
C GLN A 207 -10.12 17.19 11.34
N VAL A 208 -11.36 17.27 11.81
CA VAL A 208 -12.05 18.53 12.05
C VAL A 208 -11.26 19.39 13.03
N GLY A 209 -11.06 20.67 12.70
CA GLY A 209 -10.24 21.61 13.48
C GLY A 209 -8.77 21.63 13.09
N THR A 210 -8.39 20.90 12.02
CA THR A 210 -7.08 21.01 11.39
C THR A 210 -7.18 21.99 10.23
N ASP A 211 -6.41 23.08 10.27
CA ASP A 211 -6.43 24.13 9.25
C ASP A 211 -5.55 23.76 8.05
N ARG A 212 -4.43 23.06 8.31
CA ARG A 212 -3.45 22.66 7.30
C ARG A 212 -2.60 21.48 7.78
N VAL A 213 -2.21 20.62 6.86
CA VAL A 213 -1.21 19.57 7.07
C VAL A 213 -0.09 19.77 6.06
N ASP A 214 1.07 20.24 6.52
CA ASP A 214 2.28 20.33 5.71
C ASP A 214 3.10 19.05 5.90
N GLN A 215 3.37 18.31 4.84
CA GLN A 215 4.09 17.06 4.88
C GLN A 215 5.47 17.20 4.23
N ALA A 216 6.51 16.75 4.93
CA ALA A 216 7.87 16.65 4.41
C ALA A 216 8.29 15.17 4.38
N ASN A 217 8.66 14.69 3.20
CA ASN A 217 9.04 13.30 2.96
C ASN A 217 10.55 13.19 2.73
N PRO A 218 11.27 12.30 3.43
CA PRO A 218 12.72 12.18 3.30
C PRO A 218 13.15 11.56 1.97
N ALA A 219 12.37 10.65 1.41
CA ALA A 219 12.71 9.91 0.20
C ALA A 219 11.94 10.45 -1.01
N GLY A 220 12.43 11.54 -1.62
CA GLY A 220 11.98 11.98 -2.94
C GLY A 220 10.47 12.14 -3.13
N GLY A 221 9.75 12.55 -2.10
CA GLY A 221 8.30 12.72 -2.14
C GLY A 221 7.47 11.50 -1.69
N ARG A 222 8.09 10.33 -1.48
CA ARG A 222 7.39 9.15 -0.95
C ARG A 222 7.18 9.28 0.56
N ARG A 223 5.95 9.02 1.01
CA ARG A 223 5.63 8.85 2.43
C ARG A 223 6.24 7.56 2.98
N GLY A 224 6.66 7.60 4.25
CA GLY A 224 7.25 6.43 4.92
C GLY A 224 7.91 6.81 6.23
N THR A 225 8.76 5.94 6.75
CA THR A 225 9.59 6.22 7.94
C THR A 225 10.42 7.48 7.74
N GLY A 226 10.42 8.37 8.72
CA GLY A 226 11.06 9.69 8.67
C GLY A 226 10.21 10.80 8.05
N THR A 227 9.02 10.49 7.48
CA THR A 227 8.06 11.53 7.09
C THR A 227 7.63 12.34 8.31
N THR A 228 7.59 13.66 8.17
CA THR A 228 7.08 14.57 9.20
C THR A 228 5.82 15.27 8.69
N ASN A 229 4.81 15.37 9.56
CA ASN A 229 3.61 16.16 9.31
C ASN A 229 3.56 17.31 10.29
N HIS A 230 3.33 18.52 9.78
CA HIS A 230 3.03 19.70 10.59
C HIS A 230 1.53 19.96 10.48
N CYS A 231 0.78 19.50 11.48
CA CYS A 231 -0.67 19.72 11.56
C CYS A 231 -0.93 21.03 12.29
N VAL A 232 -1.48 22.03 11.59
CA VAL A 232 -1.80 23.35 12.17
C VAL A 232 -3.22 23.34 12.69
N HIS A 233 -3.39 23.76 13.95
CA HIS A 233 -4.68 23.85 14.66
C HIS A 233 -4.81 25.23 15.30
N GLY A 234 -5.43 26.20 14.60
CA GLY A 234 -5.47 27.58 15.06
C GLY A 234 -4.08 28.16 15.29
N PRO A 235 -3.77 28.69 16.50
CA PRO A 235 -2.45 29.27 16.81
C PRO A 235 -1.36 28.22 17.13
N GLY A 236 -1.71 26.93 17.21
CA GLY A 236 -0.80 25.84 17.55
C GLY A 236 -0.48 24.94 16.39
N ALA A 237 0.67 24.25 16.48
CA ALA A 237 1.03 23.20 15.54
C ALA A 237 1.44 21.92 16.28
N ILE A 238 1.02 20.78 15.75
CA ILE A 238 1.47 19.46 16.18
C ILE A 238 2.44 18.95 15.13
N VAL A 239 3.65 18.60 15.56
CA VAL A 239 4.63 17.91 14.70
C VAL A 239 4.52 16.42 14.96
N GLU A 240 4.25 15.68 13.92
CA GLU A 240 4.24 14.23 13.90
C GLU A 240 5.46 13.73 13.12
N GLU A 241 6.14 12.72 13.64
CA GLU A 241 7.24 12.02 12.95
C GLU A 241 6.89 10.54 12.83
N ILE A 242 6.93 10.01 11.62
CA ILE A 242 6.69 8.58 11.37
C ILE A 242 7.95 7.80 11.71
N LEU A 243 7.86 6.93 12.72
CA LEU A 243 8.97 6.11 13.22
C LEU A 243 9.06 4.75 12.53
N ASP A 244 7.93 4.20 12.12
CA ASP A 244 7.84 2.93 11.39
C ASP A 244 6.62 2.96 10.47
N TRP A 245 6.75 2.31 9.32
CA TRP A 245 5.78 2.36 8.25
C TRP A 245 5.68 1.00 7.58
N ARG A 246 4.55 0.35 7.80
CA ARG A 246 4.24 -0.91 7.14
C ARG A 246 2.90 -0.78 6.41
N PRO A 247 2.94 -0.55 5.11
CA PRO A 247 1.74 -0.22 4.33
C PRO A 247 0.60 -1.20 4.55
N PHE A 248 -0.57 -0.65 4.84
CA PHE A 248 -1.84 -1.34 5.05
C PHE A 248 -1.92 -2.23 6.30
N GLU A 249 -0.84 -2.31 7.10
CA GLU A 249 -0.80 -3.08 8.34
C GLU A 249 -0.69 -2.17 9.57
N TYR A 250 0.28 -1.26 9.61
CA TYR A 250 0.42 -0.27 10.68
C TYR A 250 1.40 0.86 10.33
N PHE A 251 1.30 1.95 11.05
CA PHE A 251 2.37 2.94 11.17
C PHE A 251 2.48 3.43 12.61
N THR A 252 3.69 3.82 13.01
CA THR A 252 3.98 4.36 14.34
C THR A 252 4.41 5.81 14.23
N ILE A 253 3.81 6.66 15.05
CA ILE A 253 4.06 8.09 15.09
C ILE A 253 4.58 8.50 16.45
N ARG A 254 5.55 9.41 16.47
CA ARG A 254 5.92 10.25 17.61
C ARG A 254 5.33 11.64 17.39
N ALA A 255 4.55 12.14 18.34
CA ALA A 255 3.94 13.46 18.26
C ALA A 255 3.89 14.13 19.62
N THR A 256 3.77 15.46 19.63
CA THR A 256 3.42 16.20 20.83
C THR A 256 1.91 16.38 20.89
N VAL A 257 1.27 15.65 21.79
CA VAL A 257 -0.19 15.73 21.98
C VAL A 257 -0.53 16.92 22.90
N PRO A 258 -1.43 17.81 22.49
CA PRO A 258 -1.88 18.93 23.34
C PRO A 258 -2.37 18.44 24.71
N GLY A 259 -1.91 19.10 25.78
CA GLY A 259 -2.25 18.73 27.14
C GLY A 259 -1.56 17.49 27.70
N LEU A 260 -0.77 16.77 26.89
CA LEU A 260 -0.05 15.55 27.31
C LEU A 260 1.46 15.63 27.04
N GLY A 261 1.88 16.40 26.04
CA GLY A 261 3.27 16.51 25.64
C GLY A 261 3.74 15.39 24.69
N PRO A 262 5.06 15.14 24.60
CA PRO A 262 5.60 14.16 23.67
C PRO A 262 5.12 12.74 23.98
N THR A 263 4.60 12.06 22.97
CA THR A 263 4.10 10.69 23.08
C THR A 263 4.34 9.89 21.81
N THR A 264 4.13 8.60 21.87
CA THR A 264 4.24 7.69 20.73
C THR A 264 2.97 6.84 20.65
N TYR A 265 2.47 6.64 19.46
CA TYR A 265 1.33 5.76 19.23
C TYR A 265 1.49 4.97 17.94
N THR A 266 0.90 3.78 17.91
CA THR A 266 0.82 2.92 16.72
C THR A 266 -0.64 2.77 16.31
N ILE A 267 -0.91 2.89 15.02
CA ILE A 267 -2.22 2.64 14.44
C ILE A 267 -2.13 1.38 13.60
N PHE A 268 -2.93 0.37 13.95
CA PHE A 268 -3.01 -0.91 13.26
C PHE A 268 -4.27 -0.98 12.39
N PHE A 269 -4.13 -1.65 11.25
CA PHE A 269 -5.18 -1.88 10.26
C PHE A 269 -5.34 -3.38 10.07
N THR A 270 -6.44 -3.93 10.52
CA THR A 270 -6.74 -5.36 10.36
C THR A 270 -7.98 -5.53 9.50
N THR A 271 -7.90 -6.36 8.46
CA THR A 271 -9.08 -6.66 7.65
C THR A 271 -10.11 -7.42 8.48
N GLU A 272 -11.34 -6.92 8.54
CA GLU A 272 -12.46 -7.59 9.18
C GLU A 272 -13.69 -7.51 8.27
N GLY A 273 -14.09 -8.66 7.70
CA GLY A 273 -15.10 -8.70 6.66
C GLY A 273 -14.71 -7.88 5.42
N ALA A 274 -15.55 -6.94 5.04
CA ALA A 274 -15.30 -5.96 3.97
C ALA A 274 -14.67 -4.66 4.47
N GLY A 275 -14.49 -4.52 5.79
CA GLY A 275 -14.02 -3.31 6.46
C GLY A 275 -12.63 -3.46 7.07
N THR A 276 -12.30 -2.47 7.90
CA THR A 276 -11.05 -2.40 8.66
C THR A 276 -11.36 -2.25 10.14
N HIS A 277 -10.86 -3.18 10.95
CA HIS A 277 -10.69 -2.96 12.37
C HIS A 277 -9.45 -2.09 12.59
N LEU A 278 -9.68 -0.85 12.97
CA LEU A 278 -8.64 0.12 13.31
C LEU A 278 -8.37 0.08 14.80
N GLN A 279 -7.11 -0.11 15.20
CA GLN A 279 -6.71 -0.08 16.59
C GLN A 279 -5.61 0.95 16.79
N PHE A 280 -5.90 1.94 17.63
CA PHE A 280 -4.96 2.97 18.05
C PHE A 280 -4.40 2.62 19.42
N ARG A 281 -3.09 2.46 19.54
CA ARG A 281 -2.38 2.15 20.80
C ARG A 281 -1.48 3.28 21.20
N LEU A 282 -1.77 3.91 22.35
CA LEU A 282 -0.90 4.89 22.98
C LEU A 282 0.14 4.18 23.84
N LYS A 283 1.41 4.57 23.72
CA LYS A 283 2.51 4.05 24.54
C LYS A 283 2.36 4.46 26.00
N LYS A 284 2.77 3.58 26.93
CA LYS A 284 2.82 3.87 28.37
C LYS A 284 3.51 5.19 28.67
N LEU A 285 2.85 6.01 29.48
CA LEU A 285 3.36 7.30 29.92
C LEU A 285 4.40 7.09 31.03
N LYS A 286 5.65 7.44 30.75
CA LYS A 286 6.76 7.25 31.69
C LYS A 286 6.92 8.38 32.70
N ASN A 287 6.56 9.60 32.28
CA ASN A 287 6.68 10.81 33.09
C ASN A 287 5.49 10.89 34.06
N ARG A 288 5.78 11.22 35.34
CA ARG A 288 4.76 11.38 36.38
C ARG A 288 3.77 12.49 36.03
N GLU A 289 4.28 13.62 35.55
CA GLU A 289 3.45 14.76 35.14
C GLU A 289 2.45 14.37 34.04
N GLN A 290 2.90 13.63 33.01
CA GLN A 290 2.02 13.12 31.96
C GLN A 290 0.94 12.18 32.51
N ARG A 291 1.27 11.31 33.46
CA ARG A 291 0.29 10.43 34.10
C ARG A 291 -0.73 11.19 34.91
N ASP A 292 -0.28 12.22 35.66
CA ASP A 292 -1.16 13.06 36.45
C ASP A 292 -2.13 13.86 35.55
N LEU A 293 -1.64 14.42 34.43
CA LEU A 293 -2.47 15.05 33.39
C LEU A 293 -3.46 14.08 32.76
N TRP A 294 -2.99 12.86 32.43
CA TRP A 294 -3.81 11.83 31.83
C TRP A 294 -4.99 11.42 32.70
N THR A 295 -4.74 11.17 33.97
CA THR A 295 -5.79 10.85 34.96
C THR A 295 -6.63 12.06 35.36
N GLY A 296 -6.11 13.27 35.16
CA GLY A 296 -6.79 14.55 35.46
C GLY A 296 -7.75 15.05 34.37
N GLY A 297 -8.06 14.24 33.36
CA GLY A 297 -9.06 14.54 32.33
C GLY A 297 -8.52 14.61 30.89
N ALA A 298 -7.19 14.65 30.65
CA ALA A 298 -6.62 14.67 29.31
C ALA A 298 -7.00 13.42 28.51
N ARG A 299 -7.16 12.25 29.17
CA ARG A 299 -7.60 11.01 28.56
C ARG A 299 -8.97 11.14 27.89
N GLU A 300 -9.95 11.65 28.61
CA GLU A 300 -11.33 11.78 28.13
C GLU A 300 -11.42 12.78 26.97
N GLN A 301 -10.73 13.90 27.10
CA GLN A 301 -10.67 14.90 26.06
C GLN A 301 -10.03 14.35 24.78
N TRP A 302 -8.92 13.63 24.90
CA TRP A 302 -8.20 13.06 23.78
C TRP A 302 -8.99 11.93 23.09
N LEU A 303 -9.52 10.98 23.85
CA LEU A 303 -10.34 9.89 23.32
C LEU A 303 -11.63 10.41 22.66
N GLY A 304 -12.27 11.42 23.27
CA GLY A 304 -13.45 12.07 22.70
C GLY A 304 -13.14 12.82 21.39
N GLY A 305 -11.95 13.42 21.29
CA GLY A 305 -11.47 14.07 20.07
C GLY A 305 -11.26 13.05 18.93
N LEU A 306 -10.53 11.97 19.21
CA LEU A 306 -10.30 10.90 18.25
C LEU A 306 -11.60 10.20 17.84
N GLY A 307 -12.53 9.97 18.77
CA GLY A 307 -13.83 9.38 18.47
C GLY A 307 -14.58 10.17 17.40
N ARG A 308 -14.72 11.49 17.59
CA ARG A 308 -15.36 12.37 16.60
C ARG A 308 -14.67 12.36 15.23
N TRP A 309 -13.35 12.29 15.21
CA TRP A 309 -12.59 12.19 13.97
C TRP A 309 -12.85 10.87 13.24
N PHE A 310 -12.88 9.76 13.97
CA PHE A 310 -13.15 8.45 13.37
C PHE A 310 -14.60 8.28 12.94
N GLU A 311 -15.57 8.89 13.63
CA GLU A 311 -16.96 8.96 13.16
C GLU A 311 -17.03 9.70 11.81
N ARG A 312 -16.38 10.86 11.72
CA ARG A 312 -16.32 11.61 10.45
C ARG A 312 -15.61 10.83 9.34
N LEU A 313 -14.52 10.14 9.65
CA LEU A 313 -13.82 9.28 8.72
C LEU A 313 -14.74 8.14 8.23
N ALA A 314 -15.49 7.50 9.10
CA ALA A 314 -16.43 6.44 8.74
C ALA A 314 -17.52 6.93 7.76
N GLU A 315 -18.06 8.14 7.95
CA GLU A 315 -19.01 8.76 7.03
C GLU A 315 -18.41 8.94 5.62
N LEU A 316 -17.20 9.51 5.55
CA LEU A 316 -16.51 9.73 4.28
C LEU A 316 -16.20 8.42 3.56
N LEU A 317 -15.74 7.42 4.31
CA LEU A 317 -15.45 6.10 3.76
C LEU A 317 -16.72 5.39 3.26
N THR A 318 -17.85 5.56 3.95
CA THR A 318 -19.15 5.04 3.48
C THR A 318 -19.52 5.65 2.13
N ALA A 319 -19.40 6.96 1.99
CA ALA A 319 -19.65 7.66 0.74
C ALA A 319 -18.68 7.25 -0.39
N GLU A 320 -17.39 7.13 -0.06
CA GLU A 320 -16.36 6.67 -1.02
C GLU A 320 -16.66 5.25 -1.52
N MET A 321 -17.03 4.34 -0.61
CA MET A 321 -17.34 2.94 -0.99
C MET A 321 -18.62 2.84 -1.81
N ALA A 322 -19.60 3.68 -1.55
CA ALA A 322 -20.84 3.74 -2.37
C ALA A 322 -20.58 4.29 -3.79
N ALA A 323 -19.59 5.19 -3.94
CA ALA A 323 -19.22 5.76 -5.23
C ALA A 323 -18.31 4.84 -6.08
N ARG A 324 -17.74 3.79 -5.49
CA ARG A 324 -16.93 2.81 -6.23
C ARG A 324 -17.83 1.88 -7.05
N GLU A 325 -17.55 1.76 -8.35
CA GLU A 325 -18.21 0.75 -9.17
C GLU A 325 -17.93 -0.66 -8.62
N PRO A 326 -18.92 -1.58 -8.62
CA PRO A 326 -18.71 -2.95 -8.20
C PRO A 326 -17.64 -3.61 -9.07
N GLU A 327 -16.68 -4.24 -8.42
CA GLU A 327 -15.61 -4.94 -9.11
C GLU A 327 -16.13 -6.26 -9.71
N PRO A 328 -15.77 -6.60 -10.97
CA PRO A 328 -16.21 -7.85 -11.54
C PRO A 328 -15.65 -9.04 -10.73
N PRO A 329 -16.41 -10.13 -10.57
CA PRO A 329 -15.97 -11.30 -9.84
C PRO A 329 -14.70 -11.89 -10.49
N VAL A 330 -13.76 -12.35 -9.66
CA VAL A 330 -12.57 -13.07 -10.14
C VAL A 330 -13.00 -14.33 -10.85
N PRO A 331 -12.58 -14.57 -12.10
CA PRO A 331 -12.90 -15.83 -12.78
C PRO A 331 -12.36 -17.01 -11.97
N VAL A 332 -13.23 -17.83 -11.44
CA VAL A 332 -12.83 -19.10 -10.80
C VAL A 332 -12.44 -20.05 -11.91
N SER A 333 -11.16 -20.38 -12.04
CA SER A 333 -10.70 -21.46 -12.91
C SER A 333 -11.29 -22.77 -12.35
N ARG A 334 -12.32 -23.29 -12.99
CA ARG A 334 -12.76 -24.66 -12.74
C ARG A 334 -11.62 -25.58 -13.23
N HIS A 335 -10.86 -26.11 -12.30
CA HIS A 335 -10.01 -27.26 -12.59
C HIS A 335 -10.99 -28.39 -12.96
N SER A 336 -11.10 -28.67 -14.26
CA SER A 336 -11.66 -29.94 -14.74
C SER A 336 -10.78 -31.05 -14.15
N ALA A 337 -11.35 -31.85 -13.27
CA ALA A 337 -10.71 -33.07 -12.81
C ALA A 337 -10.30 -33.92 -14.03
N PRO A 338 -9.11 -34.55 -14.04
CA PRO A 338 -8.76 -35.49 -15.11
C PRO A 338 -9.77 -36.64 -15.09
N SER A 339 -10.49 -36.82 -16.20
CA SER A 339 -11.31 -37.98 -16.42
C SER A 339 -10.37 -39.20 -16.46
N HIS A 340 -10.42 -40.03 -15.42
CA HIS A 340 -9.86 -41.37 -15.47
C HIS A 340 -10.74 -42.14 -16.49
N GLY A 341 -10.25 -42.24 -17.74
CA GLY A 341 -10.70 -43.23 -18.71
C GLY A 341 -10.10 -44.57 -18.31
N HIS A 342 -10.97 -45.56 -18.27
CA HIS A 342 -10.65 -46.98 -18.14
C HIS A 342 -9.82 -47.49 -19.30
#